data_2656a51e9649778545287fe7f183e70d
#
_entry.id   2656a51e9649778545287fe7f183e70d
#
_cell.length_a   1.000
_cell.length_b   1.000
_cell.length_c   1.000
_cell.angle_alpha   90.00
_cell.angle_beta   90.00
_cell.angle_gamma   90.00
#
_symmetry.space_group_name_H-M   'P 1'
#
loop_
_entity.id
_entity.type
_entity.pdbx_description
1 polymer ?
#
loop_
_entity_poly.entity_id
_entity_poly.type
_entity_poly.pdbx_seq_one_letter_code
_entity_poly.pdbx_strand_id
1 'polypeptide(L)' 'MSEYEYKYIEQSVDVREWTITSPRKLTEEEVQEIGIDWGSFTEGETSIVEHEDYPKCEVVFNGTEYGDDTQIEIQGDTAD' A
#
# COMPACT_ATOMS: atom_id res chain seq x y z
N MET A 1 14.44 -11.46 11.76
CA MET A 1 13.78 -11.44 10.46
C MET A 1 13.29 -10.06 10.15
N SER A 2 13.47 -9.66 8.93
CA SER A 2 13.15 -8.31 8.52
C SER A 2 11.81 -8.29 7.80
N GLU A 3 10.93 -7.42 8.26
CA GLU A 3 9.72 -7.09 7.53
C GLU A 3 9.88 -5.67 7.02
N TYR A 4 9.28 -5.39 5.88
CA TYR A 4 9.33 -4.08 5.25
C TYR A 4 7.94 -3.49 5.25
N GLU A 5 7.81 -2.28 5.75
CA GLU A 5 6.55 -1.57 5.81
C GLU A 5 6.54 -0.44 4.80
N TYR A 6 5.48 -0.37 4.03
CA TYR A 6 5.29 0.67 3.03
C TYR A 6 3.96 1.37 3.26
N LYS A 7 3.92 2.64 2.93
CA LYS A 7 2.68 3.39 2.88
C LYS A 7 2.42 3.79 1.45
N TYR A 8 1.26 3.42 0.96
CA TYR A 8 0.77 3.83 -0.35
C TYR A 8 -0.31 4.88 -0.13
N ILE A 9 -0.07 6.07 -0.62
CA ILE A 9 -0.99 7.20 -0.45
C ILE A 9 -1.49 7.60 -1.82
N GLU A 10 -2.79 7.51 -2.01
CA GLU A 10 -3.45 7.99 -3.21
C GLU A 10 -4.17 9.28 -2.86
N GLN A 11 -3.80 10.35 -3.55
CA GLN A 11 -4.39 11.66 -3.33
C GLN A 11 -5.20 12.05 -4.57
N SER A 12 -6.48 12.27 -4.38
CA SER A 12 -7.36 12.79 -5.41
C SER A 12 -8.33 13.77 -4.74
N VAL A 13 -9.63 13.59 -4.89
CA VAL A 13 -10.59 14.37 -4.10
C VAL A 13 -10.42 14.05 -2.62
N ASP A 14 -10.20 12.77 -2.32
CA ASP A 14 -9.93 12.29 -0.97
C ASP A 14 -8.56 11.64 -0.92
N VAL A 15 -7.85 11.84 0.18
CA VAL A 15 -6.58 11.15 0.43
C VAL A 15 -6.89 9.80 1.06
N ARG A 16 -6.38 8.74 0.44
CA ARG A 16 -6.52 7.37 0.93
C ARG A 16 -5.14 6.81 1.22
N GLU A 17 -4.99 6.18 2.37
CA GLU A 17 -3.71 5.64 2.79
C GLU A 17 -3.84 4.16 3.13
N TRP A 18 -2.90 3.38 2.64
CA TRP A 18 -2.78 1.95 2.96
C TRP A 18 -1.40 1.66 3.50
N THR A 19 -1.32 0.76 4.47
CA THR A 19 -0.05 0.24 4.97
C THR A 19 0.14 -1.16 4.42
N ILE A 20 1.27 -1.38 3.78
CA ILE A 20 1.63 -2.69 3.20
C ILE A 20 2.83 -3.23 3.96
N THR A 21 2.69 -4.43 4.52
CA THR A 21 3.77 -5.12 5.21
C THR A 21 4.21 -6.30 4.35
N SER A 22 5.49 -6.34 4.01
CA SER A 22 6.06 -7.34 3.11
C SER A 22 7.23 -8.07 3.75
N PRO A 23 7.40 -9.38 3.46
CA PRO A 23 8.58 -10.13 3.94
C PRO A 23 9.85 -9.83 3.13
N ARG A 24 9.75 -9.10 2.01
CA ARG A 24 10.89 -8.68 1.21
C ARG A 24 10.71 -7.25 0.73
N LYS A 25 11.80 -6.64 0.25
CA LYS A 25 11.73 -5.32 -0.36
C LYS A 25 10.83 -5.36 -1.60
N LEU A 26 10.00 -4.35 -1.73
CA LEU A 26 9.15 -4.15 -2.89
C LEU A 26 9.66 -2.96 -3.69
N THR A 27 9.45 -2.98 -5.01
CA THR A 27 9.68 -1.82 -5.85
C THR A 27 8.49 -0.87 -5.71
N GLU A 28 8.67 0.38 -6.12
CA GLU A 28 7.56 1.34 -6.12
C GLU A 28 6.39 0.84 -6.95
N GLU A 29 6.69 0.24 -8.09
CA GLU A 29 5.67 -0.33 -8.97
C GLU A 29 4.88 -1.44 -8.26
N GLU A 30 5.60 -2.33 -7.57
CA GLU A 30 4.96 -3.40 -6.81
C GLU A 30 4.07 -2.85 -5.68
N VAL A 31 4.55 -1.85 -4.95
CA VAL A 31 3.77 -1.22 -3.88
C VAL A 31 2.49 -0.61 -4.45
N GLN A 32 2.61 0.10 -5.55
CA GLN A 32 1.45 0.72 -6.21
C GLN A 32 0.43 -0.32 -6.68
N GLU A 33 0.90 -1.37 -7.35
CA GLU A 33 0.02 -2.43 -7.84
C GLU A 33 -0.68 -3.16 -6.70
N ILE A 34 0.05 -3.48 -5.64
CA ILE A 34 -0.53 -4.14 -4.46
C ILE A 34 -1.57 -3.23 -3.81
N GLY A 35 -1.27 -1.96 -3.67
CA GLY A 35 -2.20 -0.99 -3.11
C GLY A 35 -3.49 -0.87 -3.91
N ILE A 36 -3.39 -0.87 -5.23
CA ILE A 36 -4.55 -0.75 -6.12
C ILE A 36 -5.36 -2.05 -6.16
N ASP A 37 -4.68 -3.19 -6.31
CA ASP A 37 -5.36 -4.47 -6.56
C ASP A 37 -5.86 -5.13 -5.27
N TRP A 38 -5.17 -4.93 -4.15
CA TRP A 38 -5.46 -5.62 -2.90
C TRP A 38 -5.92 -4.70 -1.78
N GLY A 39 -5.87 -3.40 -1.99
CA GLY A 39 -6.27 -2.43 -0.98
C GLY A 39 -7.78 -2.49 -0.71
N SER A 40 -8.14 -2.58 0.55
CA SER A 40 -9.53 -2.50 0.99
C SER A 40 -9.99 -1.04 1.03
N PHE A 41 -11.29 -0.81 1.02
CA PHE A 41 -11.88 0.50 1.25
C PHE A 41 -12.59 0.58 2.61
N THR A 42 -12.42 -0.43 3.44
CA THR A 42 -12.95 -0.47 4.79
C THR A 42 -11.82 -0.18 5.78
N GLU A 43 -11.93 0.91 6.52
CA GLU A 43 -10.93 1.33 7.48
C GLU A 43 -10.64 0.22 8.50
N GLY A 44 -9.37 -0.07 8.68
CA GLY A 44 -8.91 -1.10 9.61
C GLY A 44 -8.99 -2.52 9.09
N GLU A 45 -9.55 -2.73 7.89
CA GLU A 45 -9.60 -4.06 7.30
C GLU A 45 -8.26 -4.47 6.73
N THR A 46 -7.85 -5.70 7.00
CA THR A 46 -6.60 -6.26 6.49
C THR A 46 -6.89 -7.20 5.34
N SER A 47 -6.19 -6.99 4.23
CA SER A 47 -6.23 -7.88 3.07
C SER A 47 -4.88 -8.59 2.94
N ILE A 48 -4.91 -9.85 2.55
CA ILE A 48 -3.69 -10.63 2.33
C ILE A 48 -3.51 -10.82 0.83
N VAL A 49 -2.31 -10.50 0.34
CA VAL A 49 -1.97 -10.69 -1.06
C VAL A 49 -1.74 -12.19 -1.30
N GLU A 50 -2.53 -12.75 -2.21
CA GLU A 50 -2.42 -14.16 -2.57
C GLU A 50 -2.19 -14.28 -4.06
N HIS A 51 -0.98 -13.92 -4.50
CA HIS A 51 -0.61 -13.95 -5.90
C HIS A 51 0.83 -14.45 -6.03
N GLU A 52 1.09 -15.31 -6.99
CA GLU A 52 2.41 -15.93 -7.18
C GLU A 52 3.51 -14.95 -7.57
N ASP A 53 3.17 -13.82 -8.17
CA ASP A 53 4.13 -12.80 -8.58
C ASP A 53 4.54 -11.88 -7.44
N TYR A 54 3.84 -11.94 -6.31
CA TYR A 54 4.10 -11.09 -5.16
C TYR A 54 4.34 -11.92 -3.91
N PRO A 55 5.13 -11.42 -2.96
CA PRO A 55 5.24 -12.06 -1.67
C PRO A 55 3.93 -11.93 -0.91
N LYS A 56 3.74 -12.75 0.09
CA LYS A 56 2.54 -12.70 0.92
C LYS A 56 2.57 -11.47 1.81
N CYS A 57 1.98 -10.41 1.33
CA CYS A 57 1.93 -9.11 2.02
C CYS A 57 0.60 -8.94 2.74
N GLU A 58 0.61 -8.09 3.76
CA GLU A 58 -0.61 -7.63 4.42
C GLU A 58 -0.87 -6.19 4.01
N VAL A 59 -2.10 -5.88 3.63
CA VAL A 59 -2.51 -4.54 3.23
C VAL A 59 -3.63 -4.08 4.15
N VAL A 60 -3.42 -2.98 4.84
CA VAL A 60 -4.40 -2.40 5.76
C VAL A 60 -4.79 -1.01 5.27
N PHE A 61 -6.08 -0.75 5.17
CA PHE A 61 -6.58 0.57 4.83
C PHE A 61 -6.60 1.43 6.10
N ASN A 62 -5.82 2.50 6.09
CA ASN A 62 -5.67 3.38 7.25
C ASN A 62 -6.74 4.46 7.36
N GLY A 63 -7.54 4.63 6.33
CA GLY A 63 -8.60 5.63 6.32
C GLY A 63 -8.49 6.61 5.17
N THR A 64 -9.37 7.59 5.18
CA THR A 64 -9.47 8.59 4.13
C THR A 64 -9.45 9.99 4.76
N GLU A 65 -8.65 10.88 4.17
CA GLU A 65 -8.61 12.29 4.55
C GLU A 65 -8.87 13.13 3.31
N TYR A 66 -9.32 14.36 3.49
CA TYR A 66 -9.50 15.26 2.35
C TYR A 66 -8.16 15.79 1.88
N GLY A 67 -7.97 15.81 0.55
CA GLY A 67 -6.77 16.33 -0.07
C GLY A 67 -7.12 17.32 -1.18
N ASP A 68 -6.19 18.20 -1.48
CA ASP A 68 -6.37 19.25 -2.50
C ASP A 68 -5.75 18.88 -3.85
N ASP A 69 -4.74 18.00 -3.86
CA ASP A 69 -4.00 17.66 -5.05
C ASP A 69 -4.11 16.18 -5.39
N THR A 70 -4.16 15.89 -6.67
CA THR A 70 -4.10 14.52 -7.16
C THR A 70 -2.64 14.08 -7.22
N GLN A 71 -2.25 13.19 -6.33
CA GLN A 71 -0.87 12.78 -6.21
C GLN A 71 -0.80 11.36 -5.62
N ILE A 72 0.18 10.60 -6.08
CA ILE A 72 0.46 9.28 -5.51
C ILE A 72 1.80 9.38 -4.80
N GLU A 73 1.84 8.93 -3.55
CA GLU A 73 3.06 8.93 -2.76
C GLU A 73 3.28 7.54 -2.19
N ILE A 74 4.51 7.07 -2.28
CA ILE A 74 4.91 5.79 -1.70
C ILE A 74 6.02 6.07 -0.71
N GLN A 75 5.79 5.66 0.55
CA GLN A 75 6.77 5.81 1.62
C GLN A 75 7.26 4.43 2.02
N GLY A 76 8.53 4.33 2.28
CA GLY A 76 9.18 3.09 2.69
C GLY A 76 10.47 2.85 1.93
N ASP A 77 11.17 1.78 2.28
CA ASP A 77 12.46 1.44 1.67
C ASP A 77 12.22 0.54 0.46
N THR A 78 11.95 1.18 -0.69
CA THR A 78 11.67 0.45 -1.93
C THR A 78 12.95 -0.06 -2.58
N ALA A 79 12.83 -1.18 -3.27
CA ALA A 79 13.89 -1.74 -4.10
C ALA A 79 13.87 -1.07 -5.48
N ASP A 80 15.04 -0.80 -5.99
CA ASP A 80 15.18 -0.24 -7.34
C ASP A 80 15.64 -1.30 -8.33
#